data_71ab22636f6d8a7f5428dc522baa2f2a
#
_entry.id   71ab22636f6d8a7f5428dc522baa2f2a
#
_cell.length_a   1.000
_cell.length_b   1.000
_cell.length_c   1.000
_cell.angle_alpha   90.00
_cell.angle_beta   90.00
_cell.angle_gamma   90.00
#
_symmetry.space_group_name_H-M   'P 1'
#
loop_
_entity.id
_entity.type
_entity.pdbx_description
1 polymer ?
#
loop_
_entity_poly.entity_id
_entity_poly.type
_entity_poly.pdbx_seq_one_letter_code
_entity_poly.pdbx_strand_id
1 'polypeptide(L)'
;LIKMGNTAMYFASENELGYIDSLDFKVNGQKAQIKMDTEHIDIAKLVLGSPLLPGESVEISTPFKVKLPSGDISRLGHIGQSYQITQWYPKPAVYDSAGWHQMPYLTQGEFYSEFGSYDVKIDLPSNYVVGATGDLQTASEIEWLTRKASQDSIWVEKRKKEEDWQDHDTEFPQTSDSRKILHYKQSK
;
A
#
# COMPACT_ATOMS: atom_id res chain seq x y z
N LEU A 1 12.72 12.53 14.15
CA LEU A 1 13.07 13.13 12.85
C LEU A 1 13.76 14.46 13.01
N ILE A 2 13.16 15.43 13.68
CA ILE A 2 13.76 16.77 13.88
C ILE A 2 15.13 16.69 14.57
N LYS A 3 15.26 15.86 15.61
CA LYS A 3 16.57 15.65 16.30
C LYS A 3 17.64 15.04 15.38
N MET A 4 17.25 14.42 14.27
CA MET A 4 18.16 13.86 13.25
C MET A 4 18.36 14.79 12.05
N GLY A 5 17.87 16.03 12.12
CA GLY A 5 17.96 17.02 11.06
C GLY A 5 16.96 16.84 9.91
N ASN A 6 16.07 15.85 9.98
CA ASN A 6 15.01 15.68 8.98
C ASN A 6 13.76 16.46 9.41
N THR A 7 13.52 17.56 8.73
CA THR A 7 12.37 18.45 8.97
C THR A 7 11.33 18.41 7.86
N ALA A 8 11.51 17.57 6.84
CA ALA A 8 10.65 17.53 5.66
C ALA A 8 9.16 17.36 6.03
N MET A 9 8.84 16.39 6.89
CA MET A 9 7.45 16.19 7.33
C MET A 9 6.89 17.34 8.17
N TYR A 10 7.73 18.06 8.92
CA TYR A 10 7.29 19.18 9.75
C TYR A 10 6.86 20.39 8.92
N PHE A 11 7.54 20.63 7.82
CA PHE A 11 7.28 21.76 6.92
C PHE A 11 6.43 21.36 5.71
N ALA A 12 6.04 20.08 5.59
CA ALA A 12 5.21 19.61 4.48
C ALA A 12 3.84 20.30 4.49
N SER A 13 3.39 20.66 3.30
CA SER A 13 2.02 21.18 3.09
C SER A 13 0.99 20.04 3.20
N GLU A 14 -0.28 20.39 3.40
CA GLU A 14 -1.36 19.40 3.41
C GLU A 14 -1.42 18.57 2.10
N ASN A 15 -1.00 19.14 0.99
CA ASN A 15 -0.95 18.43 -0.30
C ASN A 15 0.11 17.33 -0.34
N GLU A 16 1.20 17.50 0.39
CA GLU A 16 2.30 16.55 0.47
C GLU A 16 2.07 15.45 1.50
N LEU A 17 1.21 15.69 2.48
CA LEU A 17 0.88 14.71 3.53
C LEU A 17 -0.13 13.68 3.05
N GLY A 18 -0.04 12.46 3.62
CA GLY A 18 -1.00 11.39 3.44
C GLY A 18 -1.93 11.24 4.63
N TYR A 19 -3.04 10.55 4.41
CA TYR A 19 -3.98 10.18 5.47
C TYR A 19 -4.79 8.94 5.08
N ILE A 20 -5.45 8.34 6.06
CA ILE A 20 -6.48 7.33 5.87
C ILE A 20 -7.79 7.83 6.47
N ASP A 21 -8.89 7.67 5.73
CA ASP A 21 -10.24 8.06 6.17
C ASP A 21 -11.32 7.09 5.66
N SER A 22 -12.58 7.47 5.82
CA SER A 22 -13.76 6.74 5.37
C SER A 22 -13.89 5.35 6.01
N LEU A 23 -13.34 5.17 7.21
CA LEU A 23 -13.40 3.93 7.96
C LEU A 23 -14.82 3.69 8.52
N ASP A 24 -15.42 2.55 8.19
CA ASP A 24 -16.72 2.08 8.73
C ASP A 24 -16.61 0.59 9.06
N PHE A 25 -16.00 0.30 10.20
CA PHE A 25 -15.72 -1.06 10.62
C PHE A 25 -16.98 -1.86 10.95
N LYS A 26 -17.00 -3.08 10.41
CA LYS A 26 -18.00 -4.10 10.76
C LYS A 26 -17.28 -5.35 11.26
N VAL A 27 -17.89 -5.98 12.25
CA VAL A 27 -17.47 -7.28 12.80
C VAL A 27 -18.59 -8.26 12.51
N ASN A 28 -18.32 -9.33 11.76
CA ASN A 28 -19.30 -10.28 11.29
C ASN A 28 -20.53 -9.61 10.63
N GLY A 29 -20.28 -8.57 9.81
CA GLY A 29 -21.30 -7.80 9.11
C GLY A 29 -22.04 -6.74 9.96
N GLN A 30 -21.85 -6.70 11.27
CA GLN A 30 -22.48 -5.72 12.16
C GLN A 30 -21.55 -4.54 12.45
N LYS A 31 -22.11 -3.33 12.50
CA LYS A 31 -21.35 -2.12 12.78
C LYS A 31 -20.66 -2.21 14.13
N ALA A 32 -19.36 -1.93 14.16
CA ALA A 32 -18.55 -1.99 15.36
C ALA A 32 -18.09 -0.60 15.82
N GLN A 33 -17.88 -0.45 17.12
CA GLN A 33 -17.33 0.77 17.68
C GLN A 33 -15.82 0.82 17.50
N ILE A 34 -15.32 1.94 16.98
CA ILE A 34 -13.88 2.24 16.94
C ILE A 34 -13.56 3.36 17.93
N LYS A 35 -12.45 3.24 18.63
CA LYS A 35 -11.92 4.27 19.53
C LYS A 35 -10.51 4.60 19.05
N MET A 36 -10.30 5.84 18.61
CA MET A 36 -8.96 6.32 18.23
C MET A 36 -8.12 6.50 19.48
N ASP A 37 -6.83 6.20 19.35
CA ASP A 37 -5.86 6.55 20.39
C ASP A 37 -5.66 8.06 20.43
N THR A 38 -5.47 8.62 21.62
CA THR A 38 -5.35 10.06 21.80
C THR A 38 -3.92 10.58 21.64
N GLU A 39 -2.93 9.71 21.76
CA GLU A 39 -1.51 10.04 21.65
C GLU A 39 -0.94 9.64 20.29
N HIS A 40 -1.46 8.56 19.72
CA HIS A 40 -0.99 7.97 18.46
C HIS A 40 -2.12 7.90 17.45
N ILE A 41 -2.15 8.86 16.53
CA ILE A 41 -3.22 9.03 15.53
C ILE A 41 -3.34 7.86 14.54
N ASP A 42 -2.33 7.02 14.45
CA ASP A 42 -2.24 5.82 13.60
C ASP A 42 -2.67 4.54 14.33
N ILE A 43 -3.12 4.65 15.59
CA ILE A 43 -3.61 3.53 16.39
C ILE A 43 -5.10 3.71 16.70
N ALA A 44 -5.85 2.62 16.55
CA ALA A 44 -7.25 2.58 16.93
C ALA A 44 -7.60 1.24 17.60
N LYS A 45 -8.56 1.27 18.51
CA LYS A 45 -9.12 0.09 19.14
C LYS A 45 -10.49 -0.21 18.57
N LEU A 46 -10.62 -1.38 17.93
CA LEU A 46 -11.91 -1.93 17.51
C LEU A 46 -12.52 -2.71 18.67
N VAL A 47 -13.74 -2.36 19.05
CA VAL A 47 -14.44 -3.01 20.17
C VAL A 47 -15.28 -4.17 19.63
N LEU A 48 -14.96 -5.38 20.04
CA LEU A 48 -15.76 -6.57 19.72
C LEU A 48 -16.98 -6.64 20.63
N GLY A 49 -18.11 -7.11 20.09
CA GLY A 49 -19.36 -7.28 20.87
C GLY A 49 -19.27 -8.41 21.90
N SER A 50 -18.39 -9.39 21.67
CA SER A 50 -18.05 -10.49 22.60
C SER A 50 -16.57 -10.81 22.49
N PRO A 51 -15.96 -11.39 23.54
CA PRO A 51 -14.59 -11.86 23.46
C PRO A 51 -14.42 -12.94 22.40
N LEU A 52 -13.32 -12.89 21.64
CA LEU A 52 -12.91 -13.96 20.73
C LEU A 52 -12.17 -15.01 21.53
N LEU A 53 -12.70 -16.24 21.56
CA LEU A 53 -12.10 -17.33 22.30
C LEU A 53 -10.98 -18.03 21.51
N PRO A 54 -10.07 -18.77 22.17
CA PRO A 54 -9.03 -19.51 21.49
C PRO A 54 -9.61 -20.46 20.42
N GLY A 55 -9.05 -20.42 19.21
CA GLY A 55 -9.49 -21.21 18.05
C GLY A 55 -10.67 -20.64 17.28
N GLU A 56 -11.29 -19.57 17.76
CA GLU A 56 -12.34 -18.87 17.02
C GLU A 56 -11.79 -17.89 15.97
N SER A 57 -12.63 -17.52 15.03
CA SER A 57 -12.33 -16.55 13.98
C SER A 57 -13.40 -15.47 13.94
N VAL A 58 -13.01 -14.28 13.55
CA VAL A 58 -13.90 -13.14 13.35
C VAL A 58 -13.61 -12.50 12.01
N GLU A 59 -14.66 -12.14 11.30
CA GLU A 59 -14.55 -11.34 10.07
C GLU A 59 -14.60 -9.84 10.43
N ILE A 60 -13.61 -9.09 9.97
CA ILE A 60 -13.56 -7.64 10.10
C ILE A 60 -13.54 -7.05 8.69
N SER A 61 -14.44 -6.13 8.41
CA SER A 61 -14.50 -5.42 7.13
C SER A 61 -14.64 -3.92 7.34
N THR A 62 -14.05 -3.14 6.45
CA THR A 62 -14.22 -1.68 6.41
C THR A 62 -13.93 -1.18 4.99
N PRO A 63 -14.71 -0.23 4.45
CA PRO A 63 -14.20 0.63 3.40
C PRO A 63 -13.12 1.54 4.00
N PHE A 64 -12.23 2.03 3.17
CA PHE A 64 -11.28 3.08 3.54
C PHE A 64 -10.77 3.79 2.30
N LYS A 65 -10.30 5.02 2.50
CA LYS A 65 -9.62 5.81 1.50
C LYS A 65 -8.24 6.19 2.01
N VAL A 66 -7.22 5.99 1.18
CA VAL A 66 -5.86 6.42 1.47
C VAL A 66 -5.48 7.53 0.50
N LYS A 67 -5.10 8.69 1.02
CA LYS A 67 -4.34 9.67 0.27
C LYS A 67 -2.87 9.37 0.43
N LEU A 68 -2.19 9.08 -0.66
CA LEU A 68 -0.75 8.84 -0.66
C LEU A 68 -0.01 10.18 -0.47
N PRO A 69 1.01 10.23 0.37
CA PRO A 69 1.89 11.39 0.49
C PRO A 69 2.78 11.56 -0.75
N SER A 70 3.49 12.69 -0.82
CA SER A 70 4.58 12.86 -1.78
C SER A 70 5.68 11.83 -1.53
N GLY A 71 6.22 11.24 -2.61
CA GLY A 71 7.36 10.35 -2.55
C GLY A 71 8.65 11.02 -2.06
N ASP A 72 8.71 12.35 -2.06
CA ASP A 72 9.85 13.10 -1.54
C ASP A 72 9.96 13.05 -0.02
N ILE A 73 8.83 12.81 0.68
CA ILE A 73 8.80 12.78 2.14
C ILE A 73 8.57 11.40 2.74
N SER A 74 8.10 10.44 1.95
CA SER A 74 7.80 9.08 2.43
C SER A 74 8.02 8.03 1.35
N ARG A 75 8.52 6.86 1.78
CA ARG A 75 8.57 5.65 0.92
C ARG A 75 7.19 5.11 0.54
N LEU A 76 6.16 5.35 1.34
CA LEU A 76 4.77 5.24 0.92
C LEU A 76 4.41 6.54 0.22
N GLY A 77 4.27 6.55 -1.09
CA GLY A 77 4.04 7.82 -1.77
C GLY A 77 3.96 7.69 -3.28
N HIS A 78 3.90 8.83 -3.94
CA HIS A 78 3.98 8.89 -5.39
C HIS A 78 4.79 10.10 -5.88
N ILE A 79 5.43 9.93 -7.05
CA ILE A 79 6.04 11.00 -7.82
C ILE A 79 5.48 10.87 -9.24
N GLY A 80 4.73 11.88 -9.69
CA GLY A 80 4.01 11.79 -10.96
C GLY A 80 3.12 10.55 -11.00
N GLN A 81 3.32 9.69 -12.00
CA GLN A 81 2.58 8.43 -12.18
C GLN A 81 3.30 7.19 -11.61
N SER A 82 4.37 7.36 -10.87
CA SER A 82 5.05 6.29 -10.16
C SER A 82 4.54 6.23 -8.72
N TYR A 83 4.01 5.08 -8.32
CA TYR A 83 3.39 4.86 -7.02
C TYR A 83 4.12 3.77 -6.26
N GLN A 84 4.51 4.03 -5.01
CA GLN A 84 4.99 3.02 -4.08
C GLN A 84 4.00 2.92 -2.92
N ILE A 85 3.25 1.80 -2.87
CA ILE A 85 2.15 1.61 -1.94
C ILE A 85 2.53 0.50 -0.97
N THR A 86 2.99 0.88 0.21
CA THR A 86 3.38 -0.03 1.28
C THR A 86 2.55 0.25 2.53
N GLN A 87 2.21 -0.77 3.30
CA GLN A 87 1.49 -0.62 4.59
C GLN A 87 0.22 0.26 4.48
N TRP A 88 -0.53 0.05 3.43
CA TRP A 88 -1.57 0.94 2.93
C TRP A 88 -2.97 0.69 3.49
N TYR A 89 -3.15 -0.34 4.30
CA TYR A 89 -4.47 -0.74 4.84
C TYR A 89 -4.42 -0.84 6.37
N PRO A 90 -5.57 -0.69 7.06
CA PRO A 90 -5.66 -0.92 8.49
C PRO A 90 -5.38 -2.38 8.80
N LYS A 91 -4.35 -2.67 9.59
CA LYS A 91 -3.97 -4.04 9.96
C LYS A 91 -4.15 -4.27 11.45
N PRO A 92 -4.48 -5.50 11.90
CA PRO A 92 -4.51 -5.82 13.31
C PRO A 92 -3.10 -5.75 13.90
N ALA A 93 -3.00 -5.24 15.11
CA ALA A 93 -1.80 -5.38 15.92
C ALA A 93 -1.59 -6.84 16.31
N VAL A 94 -0.35 -7.25 16.54
CA VAL A 94 -0.04 -8.59 17.05
C VAL A 94 -0.53 -8.71 18.48
N TYR A 95 -1.08 -9.88 18.79
CA TYR A 95 -1.48 -10.27 20.15
C TYR A 95 -0.82 -11.59 20.53
N ASP A 96 -0.09 -11.59 21.63
CA ASP A 96 0.57 -12.79 22.18
C ASP A 96 0.42 -12.91 23.69
N SER A 97 1.22 -13.74 24.35
CA SER A 97 1.17 -13.95 25.79
C SER A 97 1.47 -12.70 26.62
N ALA A 98 2.11 -11.69 26.07
CA ALA A 98 2.36 -10.39 26.70
C ALA A 98 1.24 -9.39 26.44
N GLY A 99 0.29 -9.70 25.56
CA GLY A 99 -0.85 -8.86 25.18
C GLY A 99 -0.72 -8.25 23.80
N TRP A 100 -1.31 -7.06 23.60
CA TRP A 100 -1.31 -6.34 22.35
C TRP A 100 0.01 -5.60 22.10
N HIS A 101 0.56 -5.75 20.91
CA HIS A 101 1.76 -5.03 20.44
C HIS A 101 1.38 -3.96 19.41
N GLN A 102 0.66 -2.95 19.85
CA GLN A 102 0.39 -1.78 19.04
C GLN A 102 1.66 -0.95 18.93
N MET A 103 2.15 -0.74 17.71
CA MET A 103 3.33 0.08 17.46
C MET A 103 2.93 1.28 16.63
N PRO A 104 3.08 2.51 17.15
CA PRO A 104 2.88 3.71 16.38
C PRO A 104 3.98 3.85 15.31
N TYR A 105 3.75 4.69 14.32
CA TYR A 105 4.76 5.02 13.33
C TYR A 105 5.95 5.72 13.99
N LEU A 106 7.11 5.08 13.95
CA LEU A 106 8.34 5.56 14.57
C LEU A 106 9.36 6.00 13.50
N THR A 107 10.29 6.85 13.93
CA THR A 107 11.42 7.30 13.09
C THR A 107 12.35 6.14 12.71
N GLN A 108 12.49 5.16 13.57
CA GLN A 108 13.31 3.96 13.38
C GLN A 108 12.53 2.73 13.89
N GLY A 109 12.79 1.62 13.25
CA GLY A 109 12.11 0.35 13.50
C GLY A 109 11.04 0.07 12.47
N GLU A 110 10.72 -1.21 12.33
CA GLU A 110 9.67 -1.70 11.45
C GLU A 110 8.45 -2.11 12.28
N PHE A 111 7.28 -2.13 11.65
CA PHE A 111 6.06 -2.59 12.31
C PHE A 111 6.14 -4.08 12.62
N TYR A 112 5.73 -4.44 13.83
CA TYR A 112 5.50 -5.82 14.18
C TYR A 112 4.20 -6.31 13.56
N SER A 113 4.27 -7.39 12.79
CA SER A 113 3.11 -7.96 12.08
C SER A 113 3.22 -9.46 12.00
N GLU A 114 2.09 -10.14 12.08
CA GLU A 114 1.99 -11.56 11.79
C GLU A 114 1.90 -11.84 10.29
N PHE A 115 2.29 -13.03 9.91
CA PHE A 115 2.09 -13.53 8.56
C PHE A 115 0.62 -13.86 8.31
N GLY A 116 0.17 -13.66 7.09
CA GLY A 116 -1.19 -13.97 6.67
C GLY A 116 -1.27 -14.33 5.20
N SER A 117 -2.39 -14.89 4.79
CA SER A 117 -2.72 -15.07 3.38
C SER A 117 -3.42 -13.82 2.86
N TYR A 118 -3.13 -13.47 1.61
CA TYR A 118 -3.67 -12.28 0.95
C TYR A 118 -4.33 -12.66 -0.37
N ASP A 119 -5.49 -12.09 -0.60
CA ASP A 119 -6.22 -12.15 -1.88
C ASP A 119 -6.57 -10.71 -2.26
N VAL A 120 -5.83 -10.14 -3.24
CA VAL A 120 -5.89 -8.72 -3.55
C VAL A 120 -6.29 -8.51 -4.99
N LYS A 121 -7.33 -7.73 -5.23
CA LYS A 121 -7.75 -7.25 -6.54
C LYS A 121 -7.43 -5.78 -6.67
N ILE A 122 -6.73 -5.42 -7.74
CA ILE A 122 -6.30 -4.05 -8.02
C ILE A 122 -6.96 -3.59 -9.31
N ASP A 123 -7.85 -2.62 -9.21
CA ASP A 123 -8.49 -1.96 -10.35
C ASP A 123 -7.75 -0.65 -10.66
N LEU A 124 -7.22 -0.53 -11.89
CA LEU A 124 -6.36 0.59 -12.28
C LEU A 124 -6.45 0.85 -13.80
N PRO A 125 -5.95 2.00 -14.30
CA PRO A 125 -5.86 2.25 -15.72
C PRO A 125 -5.03 1.18 -16.44
N SER A 126 -5.46 0.80 -17.64
CA SER A 126 -4.97 -0.40 -18.34
C SER A 126 -3.50 -0.35 -18.74
N ASN A 127 -2.92 0.83 -18.86
CA ASN A 127 -1.52 1.01 -19.26
C ASN A 127 -0.51 1.05 -18.09
N TYR A 128 -0.98 0.95 -16.85
CA TYR A 128 -0.07 0.84 -15.70
C TYR A 128 0.51 -0.56 -15.57
N VAL A 129 1.77 -0.62 -15.12
CA VAL A 129 2.45 -1.85 -14.72
C VAL A 129 2.40 -1.95 -13.20
N VAL A 130 2.06 -3.13 -12.69
CA VAL A 130 2.00 -3.38 -11.25
C VAL A 130 2.96 -4.49 -10.87
N GLY A 131 3.83 -4.20 -9.90
CA GLY A 131 4.54 -5.21 -9.12
C GLY A 131 3.93 -5.27 -7.73
N ALA A 132 3.40 -6.40 -7.32
CA ALA A 132 2.80 -6.57 -6.00
C ALA A 132 3.30 -7.85 -5.33
N THR A 133 3.15 -7.92 -4.00
CA THR A 133 3.43 -9.15 -3.24
C THR A 133 2.45 -10.25 -3.63
N GLY A 134 2.97 -11.47 -3.75
CA GLY A 134 2.21 -12.65 -4.15
C GLY A 134 2.27 -12.93 -5.66
N ASP A 135 1.57 -13.99 -6.06
CA ASP A 135 1.55 -14.47 -7.44
C ASP A 135 0.40 -13.83 -8.23
N LEU A 136 0.72 -13.27 -9.38
CA LEU A 136 -0.27 -12.73 -10.32
C LEU A 136 -1.12 -13.86 -10.91
N GLN A 137 -2.43 -13.79 -10.69
CA GLN A 137 -3.40 -14.78 -11.16
C GLN A 137 -4.03 -14.41 -12.52
N THR A 138 -3.90 -13.14 -12.96
CA THR A 138 -4.53 -12.64 -14.19
C THR A 138 -3.71 -13.03 -15.41
N ALA A 139 -4.10 -14.11 -16.09
CA ALA A 139 -3.37 -14.68 -17.22
C ALA A 139 -3.12 -13.67 -18.36
N SER A 140 -4.12 -12.87 -18.72
CA SER A 140 -3.99 -11.83 -19.77
C SER A 140 -2.93 -10.77 -19.42
N GLU A 141 -2.74 -10.47 -18.14
CA GLU A 141 -1.69 -9.55 -17.70
C GLU A 141 -0.30 -10.19 -17.78
N ILE A 142 -0.18 -11.46 -17.43
CA ILE A 142 1.09 -12.20 -17.57
C ILE A 142 1.55 -12.19 -19.03
N GLU A 143 0.64 -12.46 -19.95
CA GLU A 143 0.92 -12.41 -21.38
C GLU A 143 1.28 -10.98 -21.84
N TRP A 144 0.54 -9.98 -21.36
CA TRP A 144 0.82 -8.58 -21.70
C TRP A 144 2.18 -8.14 -21.20
N LEU A 145 2.54 -8.45 -19.94
CA LEU A 145 3.86 -8.15 -19.37
C LEU A 145 4.99 -8.83 -20.12
N THR A 146 4.81 -10.08 -20.52
CA THR A 146 5.80 -10.82 -21.31
C THR A 146 6.06 -10.14 -22.66
N ARG A 147 4.99 -9.74 -23.36
CA ARG A 147 5.13 -9.00 -24.62
C ARG A 147 5.79 -7.63 -24.42
N LYS A 148 5.36 -6.91 -23.39
CA LYS A 148 5.90 -5.59 -23.06
C LYS A 148 7.39 -5.68 -22.73
N ALA A 149 7.80 -6.59 -21.89
CA ALA A 149 9.22 -6.80 -21.53
C ALA A 149 10.09 -7.07 -22.77
N SER A 150 9.60 -7.89 -23.71
CA SER A 150 10.30 -8.16 -24.96
C SER A 150 10.44 -6.91 -25.84
N GLN A 151 9.39 -6.10 -25.95
CA GLN A 151 9.39 -4.84 -26.70
C GLN A 151 10.31 -3.80 -26.07
N ASP A 152 10.23 -3.64 -24.74
CA ASP A 152 11.05 -2.70 -24.01
C ASP A 152 12.54 -3.08 -24.07
N SER A 153 12.87 -4.38 -24.02
CA SER A 153 14.25 -4.84 -24.19
C SER A 153 14.84 -4.45 -25.55
N ILE A 154 14.07 -4.61 -26.62
CA ILE A 154 14.51 -4.21 -27.97
C ILE A 154 14.70 -2.68 -28.02
N TRP A 155 13.78 -1.94 -27.43
CA TRP A 155 13.83 -0.46 -27.39
C TRP A 155 15.06 0.02 -26.61
N VAL A 156 15.33 -0.54 -25.42
CA VAL A 156 16.49 -0.21 -24.58
C VAL A 156 17.80 -0.50 -25.32
N GLU A 157 17.91 -1.69 -25.94
CA GLU A 157 19.12 -2.04 -26.71
C GLU A 157 19.38 -1.12 -27.89
N LYS A 158 18.33 -0.59 -28.50
CA LYS A 158 18.46 0.42 -29.55
C LYS A 158 18.94 1.76 -28.97
N ARG A 159 18.35 2.21 -27.86
CA ARG A 159 18.66 3.49 -27.21
C ARG A 159 20.07 3.51 -26.61
N LYS A 160 20.54 2.44 -26.02
CA LYS A 160 21.93 2.32 -25.49
C LYS A 160 23.02 2.61 -26.54
N LYS A 161 22.69 2.54 -27.80
CA LYS A 161 23.62 2.85 -28.91
C LYS A 161 23.61 4.33 -29.30
N GLU A 162 22.71 5.13 -28.74
CA GLU A 162 22.62 6.55 -28.98
C GLU A 162 23.56 7.27 -27.99
N GLU A 163 24.47 8.13 -28.46
CA GLU A 163 25.51 8.76 -27.64
C GLU A 163 24.93 9.69 -26.54
N ASP A 164 23.73 10.23 -26.76
CA ASP A 164 23.07 11.20 -25.87
C ASP A 164 21.99 10.57 -24.96
N TRP A 165 21.91 9.24 -24.83
CA TRP A 165 20.87 8.62 -24.04
C TRP A 165 21.07 8.88 -22.53
N GLN A 166 20.03 9.46 -21.90
CA GLN A 166 19.97 9.71 -20.47
C GLN A 166 18.72 9.06 -19.88
N ASP A 167 18.84 8.42 -18.72
CA ASP A 167 17.77 7.66 -18.05
C ASP A 167 16.52 8.50 -17.71
N HIS A 168 16.67 9.82 -17.59
CA HIS A 168 15.60 10.73 -17.17
C HIS A 168 14.81 11.37 -18.33
N ASP A 169 15.13 11.06 -19.57
CA ASP A 169 14.46 11.64 -20.77
C ASP A 169 13.15 10.93 -21.13
N THR A 170 12.64 10.04 -20.26
CA THR A 170 11.39 9.34 -20.51
C THR A 170 10.25 9.98 -19.74
N GLU A 171 9.32 10.61 -20.45
CA GLU A 171 8.06 11.07 -19.89
C GLU A 171 7.12 9.89 -19.62
N PHE A 172 6.31 10.00 -18.57
CA PHE A 172 5.23 9.06 -18.35
C PHE A 172 4.19 9.16 -19.48
N PRO A 173 3.71 8.02 -20.01
CA PRO A 173 2.63 8.05 -21.00
C PRO A 173 1.35 8.59 -20.36
N GLN A 174 0.47 9.17 -21.18
CA GLN A 174 -0.84 9.59 -20.71
C GLN A 174 -1.60 8.40 -20.11
N THR A 175 -2.22 8.65 -18.95
CA THR A 175 -3.06 7.65 -18.27
C THR A 175 -4.21 7.20 -19.19
N SER A 176 -4.41 5.89 -19.33
CA SER A 176 -5.47 5.31 -20.13
C SER A 176 -6.85 5.53 -19.50
N ASP A 177 -7.84 5.85 -20.31
CA ASP A 177 -9.26 5.90 -19.90
C ASP A 177 -9.84 4.50 -19.66
N SER A 178 -9.30 3.47 -20.33
CA SER A 178 -9.70 2.09 -20.06
C SER A 178 -9.06 1.55 -18.79
N ARG A 179 -9.73 0.59 -18.14
CA ARG A 179 -9.27 0.02 -16.88
C ARG A 179 -9.05 -1.49 -17.00
N LYS A 180 -8.24 -2.02 -16.08
CA LYS A 180 -8.04 -3.46 -15.90
C LYS A 180 -8.11 -3.82 -14.42
N ILE A 181 -8.45 -5.08 -14.14
CA ILE A 181 -8.42 -5.64 -12.78
C ILE A 181 -7.36 -6.73 -12.73
N LEU A 182 -6.40 -6.54 -11.84
CA LEU A 182 -5.35 -7.52 -11.57
C LEU A 182 -5.66 -8.25 -10.26
N HIS A 183 -5.37 -9.54 -10.23
CA HIS A 183 -5.60 -10.39 -9.08
C HIS A 183 -4.27 -10.99 -8.62
N TYR A 184 -3.89 -10.73 -7.37
CA TYR A 184 -2.70 -11.27 -6.73
C TYR A 184 -3.09 -12.12 -5.53
N LYS A 185 -2.39 -13.24 -5.34
CA LYS A 185 -2.55 -14.11 -4.17
C LYS A 185 -1.21 -14.41 -3.53
N GLN A 186 -1.20 -14.35 -2.21
CA GLN A 186 -0.09 -14.77 -1.36
C GLN A 186 -0.62 -15.75 -0.34
N SER A 187 -0.11 -16.96 -0.32
CA SER A 187 -0.32 -17.93 0.77
C SER A 187 0.60 -17.64 1.95
N LYS A 188 0.17 -18.04 3.15
CA LYS A 188 0.98 -18.01 4.36
C LYS A 188 2.15 -18.98 4.26
#